data_01731361f166bcceae9b1283356cb038
#
_entry.id   01731361f166bcceae9b1283356cb038
#
_cell.length_a   1.000
_cell.length_b   1.000
_cell.length_c   1.000
_cell.angle_alpha   90.00
_cell.angle_beta   90.00
_cell.angle_gamma   90.00
#
_symmetry.space_group_name_H-M   'P 1'
#
loop_
_entity.id
_entity.type
_entity.pdbx_description
1 polymer ?
#
loop_
_entity_poly.entity_id
_entity_poly.type
_entity_poly.pdbx_seq_one_letter_code
_entity_poly.pdbx_strand_id
1 'polypeptide(L)' 'MPTYNRYDMSRVIETYVVNPKYRQVLQLRYVEGLTHEQVAEVAGYSTQHVKSICKNYKNYLISLL' A
#
# COMPACT_ATOMS: atom_id res chain seq x y z
N MET A 1 12.17 11.12 -7.92
CA MET A 1 11.85 10.96 -6.49
C MET A 1 10.38 11.19 -6.27
N PRO A 2 9.71 10.27 -5.61
CA PRO A 2 8.35 10.53 -5.23
C PRO A 2 8.32 11.65 -4.21
N THR A 3 7.35 12.52 -4.37
CA THR A 3 7.28 13.73 -3.55
C THR A 3 6.07 13.73 -2.62
N TYR A 4 5.54 12.56 -2.36
CA TYR A 4 4.43 12.43 -1.41
C TYR A 4 4.97 12.31 0.01
N ASN A 5 4.19 12.77 0.99
CA ASN A 5 4.47 12.48 2.38
C ASN A 5 3.54 11.38 2.89
N ARG A 6 3.88 10.83 4.05
CA ARG A 6 3.14 9.70 4.62
C ARG A 6 1.68 10.02 4.92
N TYR A 7 1.41 11.26 5.37
CA TYR A 7 0.06 11.66 5.72
C TYR A 7 -0.84 11.69 4.48
N ASP A 8 -0.33 12.24 3.39
CA ASP A 8 -1.09 12.30 2.15
C ASP A 8 -1.34 10.92 1.59
N MET A 9 -0.32 10.06 1.59
CA MET A 9 -0.47 8.69 1.10
C MET A 9 -1.45 7.90 1.97
N SER A 10 -1.37 8.04 3.29
CA SER A 10 -2.27 7.35 4.19
C SER A 10 -3.72 7.77 3.94
N ARG A 11 -3.96 9.06 3.77
CA ARG A 11 -5.30 9.58 3.52
C ARG A 11 -5.86 9.08 2.19
N VAL A 12 -5.04 9.06 1.16
CA VAL A 12 -5.46 8.58 -0.16
C VAL A 12 -5.83 7.09 -0.08
N ILE A 13 -5.02 6.30 0.60
CA ILE A 13 -5.31 4.88 0.78
C ILE A 13 -6.64 4.69 1.52
N GLU A 14 -6.83 5.41 2.62
CA GLU A 14 -8.05 5.29 3.41
C GLU A 14 -9.28 5.75 2.64
N THR A 15 -9.13 6.74 1.78
CA THR A 15 -10.26 7.31 1.05
C THR A 15 -10.64 6.49 -0.17
N TYR A 16 -9.66 6.00 -0.92
CA TYR A 16 -9.89 5.44 -2.25
C TYR A 16 -9.74 3.93 -2.36
N VAL A 17 -9.08 3.28 -1.40
CA VAL A 17 -8.96 1.82 -1.41
C VAL A 17 -10.08 1.23 -0.58
N VAL A 18 -11.06 0.62 -1.27
CA VAL A 18 -12.27 0.14 -0.62
C VAL A 18 -12.04 -1.15 0.15
N ASN A 19 -11.23 -2.07 -0.38
CA ASN A 19 -11.00 -3.37 0.23
C ASN A 19 -10.15 -3.21 1.50
N PRO A 20 -10.67 -3.59 2.69
CA PRO A 20 -9.92 -3.38 3.95
C PRO A 20 -8.59 -4.10 3.99
N LYS A 21 -8.50 -5.27 3.36
CA LYS A 21 -7.27 -6.05 3.35
C LYS A 21 -6.21 -5.40 2.48
N TYR A 22 -6.62 -4.90 1.31
CA TYR A 22 -5.71 -4.18 0.43
C TYR A 22 -5.28 -2.87 1.07
N ARG A 23 -6.19 -2.22 1.77
CA ARG A 23 -5.87 -1.00 2.52
C ARG A 23 -4.77 -1.27 3.53
N GLN A 24 -4.88 -2.36 4.28
CA GLN A 24 -3.86 -2.78 5.25
C GLN A 24 -2.51 -3.00 4.57
N VAL A 25 -2.49 -3.74 3.47
CA VAL A 25 -1.27 -4.04 2.73
C VAL A 25 -0.59 -2.75 2.27
N LEU A 26 -1.36 -1.85 1.69
CA LEU A 26 -0.82 -0.60 1.15
C LEU A 26 -0.34 0.34 2.25
N GLN A 27 -1.05 0.41 3.37
CA GLN A 27 -0.61 1.21 4.52
C GLN A 27 0.71 0.68 5.06
N LEU A 28 0.83 -0.63 5.24
CA LEU A 28 2.06 -1.23 5.77
C LEU A 28 3.23 -0.98 4.82
N ARG A 29 3.01 -1.10 3.52
CA ARG A 29 4.09 -0.95 2.54
C ARG A 29 4.50 0.49 2.32
N TYR A 30 3.54 1.39 2.12
CA TYR A 30 3.83 2.75 1.66
C TYR A 30 3.85 3.78 2.79
N VAL A 31 3.21 3.51 3.89
CA VAL A 31 3.19 4.44 5.03
C VAL A 31 4.15 3.98 6.12
N GLU A 32 4.08 2.70 6.49
CA GLU A 32 4.92 2.14 7.55
C GLU A 32 6.32 1.77 7.08
N GLY A 33 6.50 1.57 5.78
CA GLY A 33 7.82 1.28 5.21
C GLY A 33 8.27 -0.17 5.31
N LEU A 34 7.36 -1.11 5.51
CA LEU A 34 7.70 -2.53 5.59
C LEU A 34 8.08 -3.08 4.22
N THR A 35 8.91 -4.12 4.22
CA THR A 35 9.22 -4.85 2.98
C THR A 35 8.02 -5.68 2.55
N HIS A 36 8.01 -6.13 1.30
CA HIS A 36 6.93 -6.99 0.81
C HIS A 36 6.81 -8.26 1.66
N GLU A 37 7.92 -8.84 2.06
CA GLU A 37 7.93 -10.04 2.91
C GLU A 37 7.31 -9.77 4.27
N GLN A 38 7.65 -8.63 4.87
CA GLN A 38 7.10 -8.25 6.17
C GLN A 38 5.59 -8.00 6.08
N VAL A 39 5.16 -7.32 5.03
CA VAL A 39 3.74 -7.07 4.80
C VAL A 39 3.00 -8.39 4.63
N ALA A 40 3.55 -9.31 3.86
CA ALA A 40 2.95 -10.61 3.63
C ALA A 40 2.73 -11.37 4.94
N GLU A 41 3.72 -11.33 5.82
CA GLU A 41 3.63 -11.99 7.11
C GLU A 41 2.51 -11.40 7.98
N VAL A 42 2.45 -10.08 8.05
CA VAL A 42 1.43 -9.40 8.86
C VAL A 42 0.03 -9.62 8.27
N ALA A 43 -0.11 -9.51 6.97
CA ALA A 43 -1.41 -9.59 6.31
C ALA A 43 -1.90 -11.01 6.09
N GLY A 44 -1.03 -12.01 6.23
CA GLY A 44 -1.40 -13.38 5.97
C GLY A 44 -1.50 -13.71 4.49
N TYR A 45 -0.81 -12.97 3.64
CA TYR A 45 -0.75 -13.20 2.19
C TYR A 45 0.62 -13.73 1.80
N SER A 46 0.73 -14.28 0.60
CA SER A 46 2.03 -14.60 0.04
C SER A 46 2.75 -13.32 -0.37
N THR A 47 4.07 -13.36 -0.41
CA THR A 47 4.88 -12.23 -0.86
C THR A 47 4.52 -11.84 -2.29
N GLN A 48 4.28 -12.84 -3.15
CA GLN A 48 3.90 -12.59 -4.53
C GLN A 48 2.57 -11.84 -4.63
N HIS A 49 1.61 -12.21 -3.79
CA HIS A 49 0.31 -11.53 -3.76
C HIS A 49 0.46 -10.07 -3.31
N VAL A 50 1.30 -9.84 -2.30
CA VAL A 50 1.57 -8.48 -1.82
C VAL A 50 2.20 -7.64 -2.94
N LYS A 51 3.18 -8.19 -3.65
CA LYS A 51 3.81 -7.48 -4.77
C LYS A 51 2.79 -7.13 -5.84
N SER A 52 1.88 -8.05 -6.14
CA SER A 52 0.83 -7.84 -7.14
C SER A 52 -0.11 -6.71 -6.72
N ILE A 53 -0.54 -6.70 -5.48
CA ILE A 53 -1.42 -5.64 -4.95
C ILE A 53 -0.72 -4.29 -5.06
N CYS A 54 0.51 -4.21 -4.61
CA CYS A 54 1.28 -2.97 -4.64
C CYS A 54 1.47 -2.47 -6.07
N LYS A 55 1.82 -3.36 -6.99
CA LYS A 55 2.00 -3.01 -8.39
C LYS A 55 0.71 -2.46 -9.00
N ASN A 56 -0.42 -3.08 -8.70
CA ASN A 56 -1.69 -2.67 -9.28
C ASN A 56 -2.17 -1.31 -8.77
N TYR A 57 -1.86 -0.98 -7.52
CA TYR A 57 -2.35 0.26 -6.92
C TYR A 57 -1.36 1.42 -6.99
N LYS A 58 -0.08 1.15 -7.21
CA LYS A 58 0.96 2.17 -7.10
C LYS A 58 0.67 3.39 -7.96
N ASN A 59 0.47 3.20 -9.24
CA ASN A 59 0.27 4.32 -10.15
C ASN A 59 -1.04 5.05 -9.87
N TYR A 60 -2.06 4.30 -9.53
CA TYR A 60 -3.35 4.87 -9.17
C TYR A 60 -3.23 5.79 -7.97
N LEU A 61 -2.58 5.32 -6.90
CA LEU A 61 -2.44 6.12 -5.68
C LEU A 61 -1.59 7.36 -5.92
N ILE A 62 -0.50 7.22 -6.65
CA ILE A 62 0.38 8.34 -6.95
C ILE A 62 -0.37 9.40 -7.76
N SER A 63 -1.23 8.98 -8.68
CA SER A 63 -2.02 9.92 -9.49
C SER A 63 -3.01 10.74 -8.67
N LEU A 64 -3.37 10.26 -7.48
CA LEU A 64 -4.30 10.96 -6.60
C LEU A 64 -3.59 11.95 -5.66
N LEU A 65 -2.29 11.92 -5.64
CA LEU A 65 -1.51 12.86 -4.85
C LEU A 65 -1.21 14.12 -5.62
#